data_1edcfb6cdc7b4fefa269a4653248f3b3
#
_entry.id   1edcfb6cdc7b4fefa269a4653248f3b3
#
_cell.length_a   1.000
_cell.length_b   1.000
_cell.length_c   1.000
_cell.angle_alpha   90.00
_cell.angle_beta   90.00
_cell.angle_gamma   90.00
#
_symmetry.space_group_name_H-M   'P 1'
#
loop_
_entity.id
_entity.type
_entity.pdbx_description
1 polymer ?
#
loop_
_entity_poly.entity_id
_entity_poly.type
_entity_poly.pdbx_seq_one_letter_code
_entity_poly.pdbx_strand_id
1 'polypeptide(L)'
;MKAALEDIKKAGCNALCVYLGNFGPEISETMLAQQFNGPKMFVAAAEENIGTLSDDRGDAYCGMLNASYNLKLRGVRAYIPEYPVGTAEECADMINEFVPIARAVIGLSDLKIISFGPRPLNFLACNAPIYQLYQLGVEIEENSELD
;
A
#
# COMPACT_ATOMS: atom_id res chain seq x y z
N MET A 1 14.34 1.55 -12.29
CA MET A 1 13.07 2.18 -11.84
C MET A 1 12.13 2.46 -13.01
N LYS A 2 12.47 3.30 -14.02
CA LYS A 2 11.52 3.59 -15.13
C LYS A 2 11.06 2.35 -15.87
N ALA A 3 11.97 1.44 -16.28
CA ALA A 3 11.61 0.19 -16.93
C ALA A 3 10.66 -0.67 -16.07
N ALA A 4 10.95 -0.81 -14.77
CA ALA A 4 10.07 -1.55 -13.86
C ALA A 4 8.66 -0.93 -13.78
N LEU A 5 8.56 0.41 -13.77
CA LEU A 5 7.25 1.07 -13.77
C LEU A 5 6.49 0.84 -15.09
N GLU A 6 7.19 0.83 -16.20
CA GLU A 6 6.61 0.50 -17.52
C GLU A 6 6.12 -0.94 -17.57
N ASP A 7 6.91 -1.89 -17.05
CA ASP A 7 6.53 -3.30 -16.98
C ASP A 7 5.31 -3.54 -16.09
N ILE A 8 5.26 -2.90 -14.91
CA ILE A 8 4.11 -2.95 -14.00
C ILE A 8 2.84 -2.42 -14.68
N LYS A 9 2.94 -1.26 -15.35
CA LYS A 9 1.82 -0.67 -16.10
C LYS A 9 1.36 -1.57 -17.24
N LYS A 10 2.31 -2.11 -18.00
CA LYS A 10 2.03 -3.01 -19.14
C LYS A 10 1.38 -4.31 -18.67
N ALA A 11 1.76 -4.82 -17.50
CA ALA A 11 1.18 -6.01 -16.89
C ALA A 11 -0.20 -5.74 -16.24
N GLY A 12 -0.63 -4.48 -16.12
CA GLY A 12 -1.91 -4.12 -15.49
C GLY A 12 -1.95 -4.40 -13.98
N CYS A 13 -0.80 -4.29 -13.29
CA CYS A 13 -0.73 -4.55 -11.86
C CYS A 13 -1.44 -3.45 -11.06
N ASN A 14 -2.34 -3.85 -10.17
CA ASN A 14 -3.13 -2.95 -9.31
C ASN A 14 -2.60 -2.87 -7.87
N ALA A 15 -1.70 -3.74 -7.48
CA ALA A 15 -1.01 -3.74 -6.20
C ALA A 15 0.47 -4.01 -6.39
N LEU A 16 1.31 -3.52 -5.48
CA LEU A 16 2.76 -3.66 -5.54
C LEU A 16 3.28 -4.27 -4.24
N CYS A 17 4.04 -5.35 -4.36
CA CYS A 17 4.87 -5.86 -3.27
C CYS A 17 6.34 -5.61 -3.63
N VAL A 18 7.07 -4.93 -2.73
CA VAL A 18 8.51 -4.74 -2.82
C VAL A 18 9.16 -5.70 -1.83
N TYR A 19 9.85 -6.70 -2.36
CA TYR A 19 10.61 -7.67 -1.60
C TYR A 19 12.09 -7.30 -1.63
N LEU A 20 12.65 -7.02 -0.47
CA LEU A 20 14.06 -6.68 -0.29
C LEU A 20 14.84 -7.96 0.01
N GLY A 21 15.44 -8.55 -1.01
CA GLY A 21 16.33 -9.72 -0.87
C GLY A 21 17.75 -9.34 -0.48
N ASN A 22 18.08 -8.04 -0.46
CA ASN A 22 19.40 -7.50 -0.19
C ASN A 22 19.27 -6.02 0.24
N PHE A 23 20.34 -5.45 0.77
CA PHE A 23 20.50 -4.01 0.90
C PHE A 23 20.59 -3.38 -0.49
N GLY A 24 19.49 -2.83 -0.98
CA GLY A 24 19.38 -2.24 -2.32
C GLY A 24 19.47 -0.71 -2.32
N PRO A 25 19.49 -0.09 -3.51
CA PRO A 25 19.47 1.37 -3.64
C PRO A 25 18.06 1.91 -3.30
N GLU A 26 17.92 2.45 -2.12
CA GLU A 26 16.70 2.99 -1.51
C GLU A 26 15.91 3.94 -2.41
N ILE A 27 16.64 4.75 -3.20
CA ILE A 27 16.03 5.74 -4.09
C ILE A 27 15.16 5.06 -5.15
N SER A 28 15.64 3.97 -5.76
CA SER A 28 14.95 3.32 -6.87
C SER A 28 13.63 2.67 -6.43
N GLU A 29 13.64 1.97 -5.31
CA GLU A 29 12.48 1.26 -4.78
C GLU A 29 11.44 2.21 -4.21
N THR A 30 11.88 3.24 -3.46
CA THR A 30 10.96 4.21 -2.86
C THR A 30 10.38 5.18 -3.90
N MET A 31 11.14 5.54 -4.95
CA MET A 31 10.59 6.28 -6.08
C MET A 31 9.62 5.44 -6.92
N LEU A 32 9.87 4.13 -7.07
CA LEU A 32 8.91 3.24 -7.71
C LEU A 32 7.60 3.24 -6.94
N ALA A 33 7.68 3.06 -5.62
CA ALA A 33 6.53 3.10 -4.73
C ALA A 33 5.78 4.45 -4.77
N GLN A 34 6.51 5.57 -4.89
CA GLN A 34 5.91 6.90 -5.01
C GLN A 34 5.15 7.10 -6.33
N GLN A 35 5.65 6.54 -7.43
CA GLN A 35 5.05 6.69 -8.76
C GLN A 35 4.01 5.61 -9.08
N PHE A 36 3.95 4.55 -8.29
CA PHE A 36 2.93 3.53 -8.44
C PHE A 36 1.61 4.01 -7.81
N ASN A 37 0.55 4.02 -8.62
CA ASN A 37 -0.79 4.37 -8.14
C ASN A 37 -1.54 3.10 -7.72
N GLY A 38 -1.60 2.83 -6.42
CA GLY A 38 -2.27 1.67 -5.85
C GLY A 38 -1.69 1.29 -4.50
N PRO A 39 -2.29 0.30 -3.81
CA PRO A 39 -1.78 -0.23 -2.57
C PRO A 39 -0.41 -0.89 -2.79
N LYS A 40 0.47 -0.68 -1.83
CA LYS A 40 1.83 -1.18 -1.86
C LYS A 40 2.28 -1.67 -0.50
N MET A 41 3.10 -2.71 -0.49
CA MET A 41 3.74 -3.24 0.72
C MET A 41 5.24 -3.39 0.54
N PHE A 42 5.95 -3.46 1.66
CA PHE A 42 7.37 -3.75 1.72
C PHE A 42 7.61 -4.87 2.72
N VAL A 43 8.40 -5.86 2.31
CA VAL A 43 8.90 -6.95 3.15
C VAL A 43 10.35 -7.24 2.78
N ALA A 44 11.09 -7.88 3.66
CA ALA A 44 12.49 -8.16 3.47
C ALA A 44 12.87 -9.59 3.89
N ALA A 45 13.90 -10.14 3.26
CA ALA A 45 14.44 -11.45 3.59
C ALA A 45 15.17 -11.40 4.93
N ALA A 46 14.92 -12.40 5.79
CA ALA A 46 15.79 -12.67 6.92
C ALA A 46 17.13 -13.28 6.45
N GLU A 47 18.20 -12.97 7.19
CA GLU A 47 19.48 -13.63 6.96
C GLU A 47 19.38 -15.12 7.34
N GLU A 48 19.92 -15.99 6.49
CA GLU A 48 19.91 -17.43 6.74
C GLU A 48 20.74 -17.83 7.97
N ASN A 49 21.75 -17.04 8.30
CA ASN A 49 22.70 -17.35 9.36
C ASN A 49 22.92 -16.16 10.28
N ILE A 50 22.21 -16.14 11.40
CA ILE A 50 22.26 -15.05 12.38
C ILE A 50 23.63 -14.98 13.11
N GLY A 51 24.40 -16.08 13.08
CA GLY A 51 25.65 -16.20 13.84
C GLY A 51 26.92 -15.71 13.14
N THR A 52 26.86 -15.47 11.83
CA THR A 52 28.05 -15.09 11.05
C THR A 52 27.74 -13.87 10.16
N LEU A 53 28.40 -12.78 10.45
CA LEU A 53 28.41 -11.61 9.56
C LEU A 53 29.37 -11.91 8.40
N SER A 54 28.95 -12.72 7.43
CA SER A 54 29.72 -13.00 6.22
C SER A 54 29.70 -11.83 5.24
N ASP A 55 30.76 -11.70 4.42
CA ASP A 55 30.87 -10.61 3.44
C ASP A 55 29.81 -10.71 2.33
N ASP A 56 29.22 -11.88 2.13
CA ASP A 56 28.21 -12.18 1.12
C ASP A 56 26.75 -12.10 1.62
N ARG A 57 26.55 -11.63 2.87
CA ARG A 57 25.20 -11.40 3.41
C ARG A 57 24.43 -10.36 2.63
N GLY A 58 23.11 -10.52 2.56
CA GLY A 58 22.23 -9.60 1.86
C GLY A 58 21.95 -8.28 2.57
N ASP A 59 21.98 -8.27 3.90
CA ASP A 59 21.69 -7.14 4.79
C ASP A 59 20.32 -6.47 4.53
N ALA A 60 19.34 -7.29 4.19
CA ALA A 60 18.00 -6.82 3.83
C ALA A 60 17.27 -6.14 5.00
N TYR A 61 17.58 -6.51 6.25
CA TYR A 61 17.06 -5.85 7.44
C TYR A 61 17.44 -4.36 7.48
N CYS A 62 18.70 -4.05 7.23
CA CYS A 62 19.16 -2.66 7.16
C CYS A 62 18.50 -1.93 5.98
N GLY A 63 18.37 -2.63 4.82
CA GLY A 63 17.63 -2.12 3.68
C GLY A 63 16.18 -1.77 4.02
N MET A 64 15.50 -2.60 4.80
CA MET A 64 14.11 -2.36 5.23
C MET A 64 13.98 -1.15 6.15
N LEU A 65 14.91 -0.95 7.08
CA LEU A 65 14.96 0.26 7.92
C LEU A 65 15.08 1.53 7.07
N ASN A 66 16.00 1.52 6.12
CA ASN A 66 16.23 2.64 5.23
C ASN A 66 15.06 2.89 4.27
N ALA A 67 14.49 1.84 3.69
CA ALA A 67 13.29 1.94 2.86
C ALA A 67 12.13 2.58 3.64
N SER A 68 11.86 2.12 4.86
CA SER A 68 10.81 2.65 5.73
C SER A 68 10.99 4.14 6.01
N TYR A 69 12.21 4.55 6.32
CA TYR A 69 12.54 5.96 6.55
C TYR A 69 12.34 6.80 5.29
N ASN A 70 12.83 6.32 4.13
CA ASN A 70 12.70 7.03 2.86
C ASN A 70 11.25 7.14 2.39
N LEU A 71 10.43 6.10 2.58
CA LEU A 71 8.99 6.16 2.31
C LEU A 71 8.32 7.28 3.12
N LYS A 72 8.66 7.38 4.41
CA LYS A 72 8.16 8.47 5.27
C LYS A 72 8.60 9.83 4.78
N LEU A 73 9.87 10.01 4.42
CA LEU A 73 10.40 11.28 3.88
C LEU A 73 9.69 11.70 2.58
N ARG A 74 9.29 10.73 1.76
CA ARG A 74 8.59 10.97 0.49
C ARG A 74 7.06 11.10 0.64
N GLY A 75 6.54 10.97 1.87
CA GLY A 75 5.09 10.97 2.12
C GLY A 75 4.36 9.77 1.47
N VAL A 76 5.07 8.68 1.20
CA VAL A 76 4.51 7.48 0.59
C VAL A 76 3.90 6.57 1.65
N ARG A 77 2.62 6.27 1.53
CA ARG A 77 1.95 5.28 2.37
C ARG A 77 2.17 3.90 1.78
N ALA A 78 2.69 2.97 2.59
CA ALA A 78 2.84 1.57 2.26
C ALA A 78 2.43 0.72 3.47
N TYR A 79 1.92 -0.48 3.21
CA TYR A 79 1.74 -1.48 4.24
C TYR A 79 3.10 -2.07 4.59
N ILE A 80 3.47 -1.99 5.84
CA ILE A 80 4.66 -2.59 6.41
C ILE A 80 4.17 -3.44 7.58
N PRO A 81 4.34 -4.77 7.54
CA PRO A 81 4.00 -5.64 8.65
C PRO A 81 4.74 -5.23 9.93
N GLU A 82 4.23 -5.63 11.09
CA GLU A 82 4.87 -5.35 12.38
C GLU A 82 6.30 -5.92 12.43
N TYR A 83 6.47 -7.11 11.85
CA TYR A 83 7.78 -7.76 11.67
C TYR A 83 8.02 -7.96 10.16
N PRO A 84 8.55 -6.97 9.44
CA PRO A 84 8.59 -6.99 7.98
C PRO A 84 9.77 -7.80 7.40
N VAL A 85 10.54 -8.48 8.23
CA VAL A 85 11.71 -9.28 7.85
C VAL A 85 11.48 -10.73 8.26
N GLY A 86 11.55 -11.65 7.31
CA GLY A 86 11.25 -13.06 7.56
C GLY A 86 11.87 -14.02 6.56
N THR A 87 11.71 -15.30 6.83
CA THR A 87 11.99 -16.38 5.89
C THR A 87 11.10 -16.26 4.65
N ALA A 88 11.34 -17.08 3.64
CA ALA A 88 10.51 -17.10 2.43
C ALA A 88 9.03 -17.42 2.76
N GLU A 89 8.79 -18.37 3.66
CA GLU A 89 7.45 -18.75 4.11
C GLU A 89 6.78 -17.63 4.88
N GLU A 90 7.46 -17.00 5.83
CA GLU A 90 6.94 -15.86 6.59
C GLU A 90 6.63 -14.66 5.68
N CYS A 91 7.49 -14.39 4.70
CA CYS A 91 7.22 -13.34 3.72
C CYS A 91 6.01 -13.68 2.85
N ALA A 92 5.82 -14.94 2.46
CA ALA A 92 4.64 -15.38 1.72
C ALA A 92 3.36 -15.19 2.54
N ASP A 93 3.39 -15.48 3.85
CA ASP A 93 2.26 -15.25 4.75
C ASP A 93 1.94 -13.76 4.87
N MET A 94 2.95 -12.90 5.05
CA MET A 94 2.78 -11.43 5.06
C MET A 94 2.14 -10.92 3.75
N ILE A 95 2.55 -11.47 2.60
CA ILE A 95 1.95 -11.12 1.31
C ILE A 95 0.49 -11.59 1.24
N ASN A 96 0.17 -12.77 1.74
CA ASN A 96 -1.19 -13.28 1.81
C ASN A 96 -2.09 -12.42 2.71
N GLU A 97 -1.57 -11.87 3.80
CA GLU A 97 -2.28 -10.89 4.64
C GLU A 97 -2.51 -9.56 3.93
N PHE A 98 -1.56 -9.13 3.12
CA PHE A 98 -1.70 -7.88 2.36
C PHE A 98 -2.74 -7.96 1.24
N VAL A 99 -2.94 -9.12 0.62
CA VAL A 99 -3.88 -9.28 -0.52
C VAL A 99 -5.29 -8.77 -0.20
N PRO A 100 -5.96 -9.17 0.90
CA PRO A 100 -7.28 -8.65 1.23
C PRO A 100 -7.27 -7.13 1.52
N ILE A 101 -6.20 -6.61 2.12
CA ILE A 101 -6.02 -5.17 2.36
C ILE A 101 -5.95 -4.43 1.02
N ALA A 102 -5.13 -4.91 0.10
CA ALA A 102 -4.98 -4.33 -1.23
C ALA A 102 -6.31 -4.33 -2.00
N ARG A 103 -7.05 -5.43 -1.95
CA ARG A 103 -8.37 -5.55 -2.58
C ARG A 103 -9.38 -4.56 -2.00
N ALA A 104 -9.39 -4.37 -0.68
CA ALA A 104 -10.25 -3.39 -0.03
C ALA A 104 -9.89 -1.97 -0.45
N VAL A 105 -8.61 -1.60 -0.48
CA VAL A 105 -8.15 -0.27 -0.91
C VAL A 105 -8.51 0.00 -2.37
N ILE A 106 -8.31 -0.97 -3.26
CA ILE A 106 -8.68 -0.86 -4.68
C ILE A 106 -10.20 -0.71 -4.82
N GLY A 107 -10.99 -1.52 -4.11
CA GLY A 107 -12.44 -1.43 -4.17
C GLY A 107 -13.02 -0.12 -3.64
N LEU A 108 -12.35 0.51 -2.67
CA LEU A 108 -12.77 1.82 -2.14
C LEU A 108 -12.40 2.98 -3.07
N SER A 109 -11.30 2.88 -3.81
CA SER A 109 -10.82 3.97 -4.67
C SER A 109 -11.76 4.31 -5.84
N ASP A 110 -12.59 3.36 -6.24
CA ASP A 110 -13.57 3.52 -7.33
C ASP A 110 -15.03 3.45 -6.83
N LEU A 111 -15.22 3.43 -5.50
CA LEU A 111 -16.57 3.32 -4.93
C LEU A 111 -17.34 4.61 -5.08
N LYS A 112 -18.55 4.51 -5.64
CA LYS A 112 -19.54 5.58 -5.66
C LYS A 112 -20.75 5.20 -4.80
N ILE A 113 -21.12 6.09 -3.89
CA ILE A 113 -22.32 5.96 -3.06
C ILE A 113 -23.38 6.87 -3.64
N ILE A 114 -24.54 6.32 -3.99
CA ILE A 114 -25.69 7.08 -4.43
C ILE A 114 -26.68 7.15 -3.28
N SER A 115 -27.01 8.37 -2.84
CA SER A 115 -28.00 8.63 -1.80
C SER A 115 -29.28 9.18 -2.45
N PHE A 116 -30.41 8.59 -2.13
CA PHE A 116 -31.72 9.05 -2.58
C PHE A 116 -32.46 9.75 -1.44
N GLY A 117 -32.95 10.94 -1.73
CA GLY A 117 -33.72 11.76 -0.83
C GLY A 117 -32.88 12.60 0.12
N PRO A 118 -33.29 13.87 0.37
CA PRO A 118 -32.59 14.74 1.28
C PRO A 118 -32.80 14.30 2.73
N ARG A 119 -31.83 14.60 3.58
CA ARG A 119 -31.98 14.47 5.01
C ARG A 119 -33.19 15.28 5.51
N PRO A 120 -34.05 14.73 6.38
CA PRO A 120 -35.08 15.51 7.06
C PRO A 120 -34.45 16.67 7.85
N LEU A 121 -35.05 17.86 7.80
CA LEU A 121 -34.49 19.15 8.26
C LEU A 121 -33.78 19.10 9.61
N ASN A 122 -34.36 18.46 10.62
CA ASN A 122 -33.83 18.45 12.00
C ASN A 122 -33.10 17.15 12.36
N PHE A 123 -32.88 16.23 11.39
CA PHE A 123 -32.30 14.94 11.69
C PHE A 123 -30.78 14.95 11.41
N LEU A 124 -30.04 15.73 12.19
CA LEU A 124 -28.58 15.95 11.99
C LEU A 124 -27.75 14.66 12.10
N ALA A 125 -28.25 13.65 12.83
CA ALA A 125 -27.58 12.35 12.93
C ALA A 125 -27.52 11.57 11.60
N CYS A 126 -28.33 11.94 10.59
CA CYS A 126 -28.33 11.32 9.27
C CYS A 126 -27.26 11.91 8.31
N ASN A 127 -26.37 12.76 8.80
CA ASN A 127 -25.27 13.25 7.99
C ASN A 127 -24.17 12.20 7.89
N ALA A 128 -23.78 11.84 6.65
CA ALA A 128 -22.59 11.03 6.43
C ALA A 128 -21.33 11.89 6.59
N PRO A 129 -20.21 11.30 7.07
CA PRO A 129 -18.93 12.00 7.18
C PRO A 129 -18.26 12.11 5.80
N ILE A 130 -18.81 12.95 4.91
CA ILE A 130 -18.39 13.10 3.51
C ILE A 130 -16.87 13.34 3.38
N TYR A 131 -16.31 14.15 4.27
CA TYR A 131 -14.88 14.46 4.24
C TYR A 131 -13.99 13.21 4.36
N GLN A 132 -14.31 12.30 5.30
CA GLN A 132 -13.56 11.05 5.47
C GLN A 132 -13.74 10.11 4.28
N LEU A 133 -14.91 10.07 3.68
CA LEU A 133 -15.19 9.26 2.50
C LEU A 133 -14.40 9.77 1.27
N TYR A 134 -14.39 11.07 1.04
CA TYR A 134 -13.58 11.67 -0.03
C TYR A 134 -12.07 11.45 0.16
N GLN A 135 -11.58 11.45 1.40
CA GLN A 135 -10.17 11.10 1.67
C GLN A 135 -9.81 9.64 1.35
N LEU A 136 -10.81 8.75 1.32
CA LEU A 136 -10.67 7.36 0.90
C LEU A 136 -10.84 7.17 -0.61
N GLY A 137 -11.17 8.24 -1.35
CA GLY A 137 -11.45 8.18 -2.79
C GLY A 137 -12.88 7.77 -3.12
N VAL A 138 -13.79 7.74 -2.11
CA VAL A 138 -15.21 7.41 -2.31
C VAL A 138 -15.95 8.65 -2.76
N GLU A 139 -16.64 8.57 -3.88
CA GLU A 139 -17.53 9.61 -4.38
C GLU A 139 -18.96 9.46 -3.84
N ILE A 140 -19.63 10.56 -3.57
CA ILE A 140 -21.02 10.59 -3.13
C ILE A 140 -21.84 11.42 -4.09
N GLU A 141 -22.89 10.82 -4.61
CA GLU A 141 -23.87 11.46 -5.48
C GLU A 141 -25.22 11.50 -4.76
N GLU A 142 -25.77 12.69 -4.59
CA GLU A 142 -27.06 12.89 -3.94
C GLU A 142 -28.13 13.20 -4.99
N ASN A 143 -29.15 12.36 -5.05
CA ASN A 143 -30.28 12.51 -5.95
C ASN A 143 -31.55 12.86 -5.16
N SER A 144 -32.42 13.66 -5.73
CA SER A 144 -33.75 13.91 -5.17
C SER A 144 -34.66 12.70 -5.44
N GLU A 145 -35.78 12.59 -4.70
CA GLU A 145 -36.79 11.58 -4.96
C GLU A 145 -37.51 11.78 -6.31
N LEU A 146 -37.23 12.91 -6.98
CA LEU A 146 -37.84 13.28 -8.24
C LEU A 146 -36.93 13.05 -9.46
N ASP A 147 -35.66 12.69 -9.23
CA ASP A 147 -34.70 12.32 -10.27
C ASP A 147 -34.79 10.79 -10.57
#